data_a55df4b4b52bceb21bba800beb89060f
#
_entry.id   a55df4b4b52bceb21bba800beb89060f
#
_cell.length_a   1.000
_cell.length_b   1.000
_cell.length_c   1.000
_cell.angle_alpha   90.00
_cell.angle_beta   90.00
_cell.angle_gamma   90.00
#
_symmetry.space_group_name_H-M   'P 1'
#
loop_
_entity.id
_entity.type
_entity.pdbx_description
1 polymer ?
#
loop_
_entity_poly.entity_id
_entity_poly.type
_entity_poly.pdbx_seq_one_letter_code
_entity_poly.pdbx_strand_id
1 'polypeptide(L)'
;LDLKTNYDSEATGIVLESKIDVGRGPIVNVIITSGTLKKGNYFVSGLKWGKVRAIINDIGKNVNDAYPATPAEVLGINGAAKAGDDFVVLESEKKAKSLCDARVQEKQEGKNPLTFVTQDSAFKDKTSEELNIIIKSDVHGSSEAIKNAISQIKHDEVKPKIILSDIGMVTETDVSLTKASNAVLIAFNVKPSKEAKILAEQEKITIHSYNIIYEVLDFIKNKMSGLLTPDVQEKIIGSAEILEIFKVSKVGKVAG
;
A
#
# COMPACT_ATOMS: atom_id res chain seq x y z
N LEU A 1 35.41 -10.26 14.41
CA LEU A 1 35.09 -10.94 13.15
C LEU A 1 35.90 -10.29 12.04
N ASP A 2 36.74 -11.07 11.34
CA ASP A 2 37.51 -10.59 10.18
C ASP A 2 36.67 -10.83 8.93
N LEU A 3 35.69 -9.93 8.67
CA LEU A 3 34.81 -10.00 7.52
C LEU A 3 35.52 -9.41 6.31
N LYS A 4 35.67 -10.23 5.27
CA LYS A 4 36.33 -9.85 4.00
C LYS A 4 35.31 -9.78 2.87
N THR A 5 35.52 -8.83 1.96
CA THR A 5 34.72 -8.70 0.73
C THR A 5 35.62 -8.36 -0.45
N ASN A 6 35.15 -8.64 -1.66
CA ASN A 6 35.87 -8.31 -2.88
C ASN A 6 35.43 -6.94 -3.39
N TYR A 7 36.35 -6.03 -3.61
CA TYR A 7 36.11 -4.68 -4.16
C TYR A 7 36.11 -4.67 -5.70
N ASP A 8 36.78 -5.61 -6.33
CA ASP A 8 37.01 -5.62 -7.79
C ASP A 8 35.95 -6.41 -8.56
N SER A 9 34.95 -6.97 -7.89
CA SER A 9 33.83 -7.65 -8.52
C SER A 9 32.71 -6.67 -8.92
N GLU A 10 31.78 -7.17 -9.73
CA GLU A 10 30.53 -6.47 -9.98
C GLU A 10 29.77 -6.28 -8.65
N ALA A 11 29.14 -5.10 -8.52
CA ALA A 11 28.51 -4.78 -7.25
C ALA A 11 27.26 -5.62 -7.01
N THR A 12 27.14 -6.13 -5.80
CA THR A 12 25.94 -6.71 -5.25
C THR A 12 25.55 -5.98 -3.97
N GLY A 13 24.26 -5.98 -3.66
CA GLY A 13 23.75 -5.29 -2.50
C GLY A 13 22.34 -5.72 -2.15
N ILE A 14 21.78 -5.08 -1.15
CA ILE A 14 20.42 -5.31 -0.68
C ILE A 14 19.69 -3.97 -0.68
N VAL A 15 18.46 -3.97 -1.18
CA VAL A 15 17.57 -2.81 -1.14
C VAL A 15 17.06 -2.61 0.28
N LEU A 16 17.28 -1.41 0.81
CA LEU A 16 16.69 -1.00 2.07
C LEU A 16 15.29 -0.45 1.86
N GLU A 17 15.16 0.40 0.83
CA GLU A 17 13.95 1.15 0.57
C GLU A 17 13.94 1.69 -0.86
N SER A 18 12.76 1.95 -1.41
CA SER A 18 12.62 2.72 -2.63
C SER A 18 11.52 3.76 -2.51
N LYS A 19 11.72 4.88 -3.18
CA LYS A 19 10.79 6.01 -3.23
C LYS A 19 10.68 6.57 -4.64
N ILE A 20 9.60 7.29 -4.92
CA ILE A 20 9.44 8.06 -6.15
C ILE A 20 9.52 9.53 -5.80
N ASP A 21 10.62 10.18 -6.18
CA ASP A 21 10.83 11.61 -5.99
C ASP A 21 10.25 12.38 -7.19
N VAL A 22 9.54 13.47 -6.91
CA VAL A 22 8.80 14.25 -7.93
C VAL A 22 9.73 14.88 -8.99
N GLY A 23 10.99 15.17 -8.62
CA GLY A 23 11.94 15.82 -9.52
C GLY A 23 12.98 14.86 -10.09
N ARG A 24 13.39 13.86 -9.32
CA ARG A 24 14.48 12.95 -9.64
C ARG A 24 14.01 11.58 -10.15
N GLY A 25 12.71 11.29 -10.02
CA GLY A 25 12.11 10.01 -10.43
C GLY A 25 12.31 8.90 -9.39
N PRO A 26 12.25 7.64 -9.82
CA PRO A 26 12.43 6.50 -8.92
C PRO A 26 13.87 6.43 -8.39
N ILE A 27 13.99 6.24 -7.09
CA ILE A 27 15.23 6.18 -6.32
C ILE A 27 15.21 4.89 -5.49
N VAL A 28 16.35 4.23 -5.41
CA VAL A 28 16.52 3.05 -4.55
C VAL A 28 17.69 3.26 -3.59
N ASN A 29 17.44 3.04 -2.31
CA ASN A 29 18.45 3.04 -1.26
C ASN A 29 18.95 1.62 -1.06
N VAL A 30 20.26 1.42 -1.23
CA VAL A 30 20.90 0.11 -1.17
C VAL A 30 22.10 0.12 -0.21
N ILE A 31 22.39 -1.02 0.39
CA ILE A 31 23.68 -1.28 0.99
C ILE A 31 24.45 -2.20 0.07
N ILE A 32 25.64 -1.76 -0.36
CA ILE A 32 26.54 -2.59 -1.16
C ILE A 32 27.18 -3.64 -0.25
N THR A 33 27.06 -4.91 -0.64
CA THR A 33 27.61 -6.04 0.13
C THR A 33 28.94 -6.54 -0.43
N SER A 34 29.12 -6.46 -1.76
CA SER A 34 30.34 -6.86 -2.44
C SER A 34 30.50 -6.08 -3.75
N GLY A 35 31.71 -5.94 -4.24
CA GLY A 35 32.03 -5.21 -5.46
C GLY A 35 31.95 -3.70 -5.30
N THR A 36 32.23 -2.99 -6.40
CA THR A 36 32.14 -1.53 -6.44
C THR A 36 31.07 -1.10 -7.44
N LEU A 37 30.05 -0.39 -6.93
CA LEU A 37 29.02 0.20 -7.78
C LEU A 37 29.56 1.48 -8.44
N LYS A 38 29.44 1.58 -9.76
CA LYS A 38 29.92 2.73 -10.53
C LYS A 38 28.78 3.39 -11.28
N LYS A 39 28.87 4.71 -11.43
CA LYS A 39 27.97 5.46 -12.31
C LYS A 39 28.05 4.89 -13.73
N GLY A 40 26.88 4.65 -14.35
CA GLY A 40 26.77 4.06 -15.69
C GLY A 40 26.57 2.55 -15.69
N ASN A 41 26.77 1.84 -14.57
CA ASN A 41 26.48 0.41 -14.48
C ASN A 41 24.99 0.12 -14.75
N TYR A 42 24.72 -1.03 -15.34
CA TYR A 42 23.37 -1.60 -15.42
C TYR A 42 23.13 -2.51 -14.24
N PHE A 43 21.92 -2.46 -13.70
CA PHE A 43 21.59 -3.26 -12.53
C PHE A 43 20.16 -3.78 -12.57
N VAL A 44 19.93 -4.83 -11.82
CA VAL A 44 18.60 -5.37 -11.53
C VAL A 44 18.38 -5.31 -10.01
N SER A 45 17.19 -4.90 -9.63
CA SER A 45 16.74 -4.87 -8.25
C SER A 45 15.34 -5.45 -8.16
N GLY A 46 15.24 -6.65 -7.58
CA GLY A 46 14.00 -7.43 -7.58
C GLY A 46 13.47 -7.68 -9.00
N LEU A 47 12.30 -7.12 -9.30
CA LEU A 47 11.63 -7.20 -10.60
C LEU A 47 11.83 -5.95 -11.47
N LYS A 48 12.75 -5.08 -11.12
CA LYS A 48 13.05 -3.85 -11.82
C LYS A 48 14.51 -3.82 -12.24
N TRP A 49 14.80 -3.13 -13.33
CA TRP A 49 16.15 -2.92 -13.80
C TRP A 49 16.40 -1.42 -14.01
N GLY A 50 17.63 -1.05 -14.17
CA GLY A 50 17.98 0.34 -14.43
C GLY A 50 19.42 0.53 -14.85
N LYS A 51 19.75 1.81 -15.13
CA LYS A 51 21.12 2.28 -15.34
C LYS A 51 21.44 3.32 -14.28
N VAL A 52 22.53 3.15 -13.57
CA VAL A 52 22.98 4.09 -12.54
C VAL A 52 23.24 5.46 -13.17
N ARG A 53 22.37 6.42 -12.95
CA ARG A 53 22.50 7.80 -13.41
C ARG A 53 23.30 8.66 -12.44
N ALA A 54 23.06 8.45 -11.15
CA ALA A 54 23.77 9.11 -10.07
C ALA A 54 23.78 8.20 -8.84
N ILE A 55 24.82 8.36 -8.03
CA ILE A 55 24.98 7.73 -6.73
C ILE A 55 25.13 8.85 -5.72
N ILE A 56 24.34 8.83 -4.68
CA ILE A 56 24.38 9.81 -3.59
C ILE A 56 24.75 9.06 -2.32
N ASN A 57 25.74 9.54 -1.61
CA ASN A 57 26.17 8.94 -0.36
C ASN A 57 25.27 9.36 0.82
N ASP A 58 25.55 8.85 2.00
CA ASP A 58 24.86 9.14 3.28
C ASP A 58 24.89 10.61 3.69
N ILE A 59 25.87 11.40 3.19
CA ILE A 59 26.01 12.83 3.45
C ILE A 59 25.26 13.69 2.39
N GLY A 60 24.58 13.05 1.43
CA GLY A 60 23.85 13.73 0.36
C GLY A 60 24.72 14.25 -0.79
N LYS A 61 25.99 13.80 -0.90
CA LYS A 61 26.89 14.20 -2.00
C LYS A 61 26.86 13.18 -3.13
N ASN A 62 26.88 13.70 -4.37
CA ASN A 62 27.07 12.86 -5.55
C ASN A 62 28.49 12.28 -5.55
N VAL A 63 28.57 10.96 -5.71
CA VAL A 63 29.82 10.20 -5.83
C VAL A 63 29.81 9.40 -7.13
N ASN A 64 31.00 9.02 -7.62
CA ASN A 64 31.10 8.19 -8.82
C ASN A 64 31.06 6.70 -8.49
N ASP A 65 31.53 6.34 -7.31
CA ASP A 65 31.68 4.96 -6.84
C ASP A 65 31.07 4.79 -5.46
N ALA A 66 30.45 3.63 -5.21
CA ALA A 66 30.04 3.19 -3.87
C ALA A 66 30.66 1.83 -3.58
N TYR A 67 31.24 1.72 -2.40
CA TYR A 67 32.03 0.57 -1.95
C TYR A 67 31.22 -0.36 -1.03
N PRO A 68 31.69 -1.58 -0.81
CA PRO A 68 31.08 -2.49 0.17
C PRO A 68 30.91 -1.86 1.55
N ALA A 69 29.84 -2.28 2.25
CA ALA A 69 29.43 -1.77 3.55
C ALA A 69 29.04 -0.28 3.59
N THR A 70 28.82 0.35 2.40
CA THR A 70 28.35 1.73 2.34
C THR A 70 26.90 1.80 1.87
N PRO A 71 26.06 2.64 2.51
CA PRO A 71 24.74 2.94 1.99
C PRO A 71 24.84 3.90 0.80
N ALA A 72 24.04 3.66 -0.21
CA ALA A 72 24.00 4.48 -1.41
C ALA A 72 22.55 4.69 -1.89
N GLU A 73 22.22 5.94 -2.19
CA GLU A 73 20.99 6.30 -2.89
C GLU A 73 21.28 6.27 -4.39
N VAL A 74 20.65 5.35 -5.12
CA VAL A 74 20.90 5.11 -6.54
C VAL A 74 19.72 5.60 -7.36
N LEU A 75 20.01 6.46 -8.35
CA LEU A 75 19.05 6.98 -9.29
C LEU A 75 19.15 6.24 -10.63
N GLY A 76 18.02 6.01 -11.28
CA GLY A 76 17.98 5.45 -12.63
C GLY A 76 17.32 4.09 -12.77
N ILE A 77 16.65 3.63 -11.73
CA ILE A 77 15.78 2.44 -11.79
C ILE A 77 14.48 2.77 -12.55
N ASN A 78 13.87 1.80 -13.21
CA ASN A 78 12.62 1.95 -13.98
C ASN A 78 11.35 1.64 -13.18
N GLY A 79 11.34 1.95 -11.91
CA GLY A 79 10.19 1.74 -11.01
C GLY A 79 10.65 1.55 -9.58
N ALA A 80 9.76 1.12 -8.70
CA ALA A 80 10.08 0.87 -7.30
C ALA A 80 10.48 -0.59 -7.09
N ALA A 81 11.61 -0.80 -6.43
CA ALA A 81 12.03 -2.09 -5.89
C ALA A 81 11.44 -2.27 -4.49
N LYS A 82 11.40 -3.49 -4.00
CA LYS A 82 10.95 -3.77 -2.64
C LYS A 82 12.12 -3.78 -1.65
N ALA A 83 11.84 -3.42 -0.42
CA ALA A 83 12.80 -3.63 0.67
C ALA A 83 13.13 -5.12 0.78
N GLY A 84 14.42 -5.43 0.92
CA GLY A 84 14.94 -6.80 0.94
C GLY A 84 15.19 -7.42 -0.43
N ASP A 85 14.85 -6.74 -1.54
CA ASP A 85 15.20 -7.22 -2.87
C ASP A 85 16.73 -7.21 -3.07
N ASP A 86 17.23 -8.19 -3.81
CA ASP A 86 18.63 -8.21 -4.22
C ASP A 86 18.91 -7.10 -5.24
N PHE A 87 20.02 -6.43 -5.07
CA PHE A 87 20.58 -5.48 -6.01
C PHE A 87 21.82 -6.10 -6.67
N VAL A 88 21.80 -6.27 -7.98
CA VAL A 88 22.88 -6.93 -8.72
C VAL A 88 23.27 -6.10 -9.94
N VAL A 89 24.53 -5.76 -10.07
CA VAL A 89 25.11 -5.12 -11.25
C VAL A 89 25.37 -6.17 -12.33
N LEU A 90 25.14 -5.81 -13.58
CA LEU A 90 25.31 -6.66 -14.75
C LEU A 90 26.08 -5.93 -15.84
N GLU A 91 26.82 -6.67 -16.65
CA GLU A 91 27.72 -6.16 -17.70
C GLU A 91 26.99 -5.35 -18.79
N SER A 92 25.70 -5.65 -19.06
CA SER A 92 24.98 -5.04 -20.17
C SER A 92 23.49 -4.86 -19.88
N GLU A 93 22.90 -3.87 -20.57
CA GLU A 93 21.46 -3.61 -20.52
C GLU A 93 20.63 -4.83 -20.94
N LYS A 94 21.11 -5.56 -21.97
CA LYS A 94 20.42 -6.75 -22.47
C LYS A 94 20.33 -7.85 -21.40
N LYS A 95 21.43 -8.09 -20.67
CA LYS A 95 21.45 -9.06 -19.57
C LYS A 95 20.51 -8.61 -18.43
N ALA A 96 20.49 -7.31 -18.11
CA ALA A 96 19.63 -6.78 -17.06
C ALA A 96 18.13 -6.92 -17.40
N LYS A 97 17.75 -6.60 -18.64
CA LYS A 97 16.38 -6.80 -19.12
C LYS A 97 15.97 -8.26 -19.10
N SER A 98 16.79 -9.14 -19.67
CA SER A 98 16.50 -10.59 -19.75
C SER A 98 16.33 -11.22 -18.35
N LEU A 99 17.18 -10.83 -17.40
CA LEU A 99 17.06 -11.32 -16.02
C LEU A 99 15.78 -10.79 -15.35
N CYS A 100 15.45 -9.52 -15.57
CA CYS A 100 14.23 -8.91 -15.06
C CYS A 100 12.98 -9.62 -15.61
N ASP A 101 12.93 -9.85 -16.93
CA ASP A 101 11.81 -10.50 -17.61
C ASP A 101 11.63 -11.95 -17.12
N ALA A 102 12.74 -12.70 -16.96
CA ALA A 102 12.71 -14.05 -16.39
C ALA A 102 12.12 -14.06 -14.96
N ARG A 103 12.55 -13.15 -14.09
CA ARG A 103 12.01 -13.04 -12.73
C ARG A 103 10.52 -12.67 -12.70
N VAL A 104 10.08 -11.82 -13.65
CA VAL A 104 8.66 -11.45 -13.78
C VAL A 104 7.83 -12.64 -14.20
N GLN A 105 8.30 -13.45 -15.17
CA GLN A 105 7.63 -14.65 -15.63
C GLN A 105 7.51 -15.71 -14.51
N GLU A 106 8.61 -16.00 -13.83
CA GLU A 106 8.63 -16.93 -12.69
C GLU A 106 7.61 -16.54 -11.60
N LYS A 107 7.50 -15.23 -11.32
CA LYS A 107 6.54 -14.73 -10.33
C LYS A 107 5.10 -14.80 -10.82
N GLN A 108 4.85 -14.72 -12.12
CA GLN A 108 3.51 -14.87 -12.70
C GLN A 108 3.09 -16.34 -12.70
N GLU A 109 3.98 -17.26 -13.05
CA GLU A 109 3.73 -18.70 -13.03
C GLU A 109 3.46 -19.22 -11.60
N GLY A 110 4.23 -18.76 -10.61
CA GLY A 110 3.99 -19.07 -9.20
C GLY A 110 2.70 -18.46 -8.61
N LYS A 111 2.04 -17.53 -9.32
CA LYS A 111 0.77 -16.93 -8.93
C LYS A 111 -0.45 -17.54 -9.63
N ASN A 112 -0.29 -18.58 -10.44
CA ASN A 112 -1.39 -19.37 -10.96
C ASN A 112 -1.72 -20.53 -9.98
N PRO A 113 -2.40 -20.31 -8.86
CA PRO A 113 -3.25 -21.34 -8.33
C PRO A 113 -4.48 -21.31 -9.25
N LEU A 114 -4.71 -22.38 -10.00
CA LEU A 114 -6.07 -22.79 -10.30
C LEU A 114 -6.75 -23.03 -8.95
N THR A 115 -7.09 -21.97 -8.25
CA THR A 115 -8.14 -22.00 -7.25
C THR A 115 -9.40 -22.26 -8.06
N PHE A 116 -9.69 -23.55 -8.26
CA PHE A 116 -11.07 -23.96 -8.39
C PHE A 116 -11.78 -23.34 -7.18
N VAL A 117 -12.52 -22.27 -7.42
CA VAL A 117 -13.53 -21.81 -6.48
C VAL A 117 -14.48 -23.00 -6.39
N THR A 118 -14.27 -23.84 -5.40
CA THR A 118 -15.26 -24.85 -5.02
C THR A 118 -16.52 -24.08 -4.70
N GLN A 119 -17.60 -24.36 -5.42
CA GLN A 119 -18.92 -23.76 -5.28
C GLN A 119 -19.48 -23.83 -3.84
N ASP A 120 -18.83 -24.55 -2.94
CA ASP A 120 -19.21 -24.65 -1.53
C ASP A 120 -18.93 -23.43 -0.67
N SER A 121 -18.11 -22.47 -1.14
CA SER A 121 -17.90 -21.22 -0.41
C SER A 121 -18.95 -20.13 -0.71
N ALA A 122 -19.80 -20.33 -1.73
CA ALA A 122 -20.81 -19.37 -2.14
C ALA A 122 -22.03 -19.29 -1.21
N PHE A 123 -22.17 -20.19 -0.24
CA PHE A 123 -23.37 -20.28 0.61
C PHE A 123 -23.14 -20.02 2.11
N LYS A 124 -21.95 -19.56 2.51
CA LYS A 124 -21.62 -19.40 3.94
C LYS A 124 -21.16 -18.02 4.41
N ASP A 125 -21.28 -16.99 3.62
CA ASP A 125 -21.04 -15.64 4.13
C ASP A 125 -22.35 -14.86 4.21
N LYS A 126 -22.84 -14.67 5.43
CA LYS A 126 -23.61 -13.48 5.77
C LYS A 126 -22.92 -12.32 5.10
N THR A 127 -23.65 -11.48 4.39
CA THR A 127 -23.19 -10.29 3.70
C THR A 127 -22.33 -9.41 4.60
N SER A 128 -21.04 -9.75 4.72
CA SER A 128 -20.10 -8.86 5.40
C SER A 128 -19.86 -7.69 4.45
N GLU A 129 -20.10 -6.48 4.91
CA GLU A 129 -19.78 -5.28 4.15
C GLU A 129 -18.26 -5.17 3.95
N GLU A 130 -17.83 -4.78 2.74
CA GLU A 130 -16.42 -4.57 2.43
C GLU A 130 -16.11 -3.07 2.46
N LEU A 131 -15.13 -2.66 3.27
CA LEU A 131 -14.55 -1.33 3.20
C LEU A 131 -13.37 -1.35 2.21
N ASN A 132 -13.60 -0.87 1.00
CA ASN A 132 -12.55 -0.75 -0.01
C ASN A 132 -11.59 0.39 0.31
N ILE A 133 -10.28 0.13 0.22
CA ILE A 133 -9.22 1.08 0.61
C ILE A 133 -8.19 1.16 -0.50
N ILE A 134 -7.79 2.38 -0.86
CA ILE A 134 -6.67 2.68 -1.74
C ILE A 134 -5.63 3.45 -0.93
N ILE A 135 -4.38 3.00 -0.97
CA ILE A 135 -3.28 3.57 -0.20
C ILE A 135 -2.21 4.06 -1.17
N LYS A 136 -1.82 5.33 -1.02
CA LYS A 136 -0.61 5.88 -1.65
C LYS A 136 0.32 6.34 -0.55
N SER A 137 1.58 5.93 -0.62
CA SER A 137 2.61 6.26 0.38
C SER A 137 3.89 6.79 -0.27
N ASP A 138 4.73 7.40 0.53
CA ASP A 138 6.04 7.93 0.12
C ASP A 138 7.02 6.81 -0.25
N VAL A 139 7.01 5.73 0.53
CA VAL A 139 7.95 4.62 0.41
C VAL A 139 7.23 3.26 0.51
N HIS A 140 7.88 2.23 -0.01
CA HIS A 140 7.31 0.88 -0.04
C HIS A 140 7.13 0.30 1.37
N GLY A 141 8.07 0.58 2.28
CA GLY A 141 8.01 0.12 3.68
C GLY A 141 6.79 0.67 4.43
N SER A 142 6.47 1.97 4.26
CA SER A 142 5.27 2.58 4.84
C SER A 142 3.99 1.95 4.32
N SER A 143 3.92 1.72 3.00
CA SER A 143 2.80 1.04 2.35
C SER A 143 2.57 -0.36 2.91
N GLU A 144 3.63 -1.13 3.08
CA GLU A 144 3.55 -2.50 3.59
C GLU A 144 3.22 -2.56 5.09
N ALA A 145 3.77 -1.64 5.89
CA ALA A 145 3.43 -1.51 7.31
C ALA A 145 1.94 -1.21 7.50
N ILE A 146 1.39 -0.25 6.75
CA ILE A 146 -0.03 0.09 6.80
C ILE A 146 -0.89 -1.10 6.37
N LYS A 147 -0.53 -1.77 5.27
CA LYS A 147 -1.22 -2.96 4.78
C LYS A 147 -1.26 -4.09 5.82
N ASN A 148 -0.12 -4.38 6.44
CA ASN A 148 -0.03 -5.40 7.47
C ASN A 148 -0.87 -5.03 8.70
N ALA A 149 -0.83 -3.77 9.13
CA ALA A 149 -1.61 -3.30 10.25
C ALA A 149 -3.13 -3.35 9.97
N ILE A 150 -3.57 -3.00 8.76
CA ILE A 150 -4.98 -3.12 8.34
C ILE A 150 -5.42 -4.59 8.32
N SER A 151 -4.57 -5.51 7.85
CA SER A 151 -4.89 -6.93 7.80
C SER A 151 -5.09 -7.58 9.17
N GLN A 152 -4.55 -6.95 10.22
CA GLN A 152 -4.74 -7.38 11.61
C GLN A 152 -6.04 -6.88 12.24
N ILE A 153 -6.73 -5.93 11.60
CA ILE A 153 -8.03 -5.45 12.07
C ILE A 153 -9.07 -6.55 11.81
N LYS A 154 -9.53 -7.17 12.90
CA LYS A 154 -10.61 -8.16 12.86
C LYS A 154 -11.90 -7.48 13.23
N HIS A 155 -12.90 -7.62 12.40
CA HIS A 155 -14.26 -7.18 12.66
C HIS A 155 -15.23 -8.21 12.07
N ASP A 156 -16.30 -8.54 12.80
CA ASP A 156 -17.20 -9.65 12.44
C ASP A 156 -18.12 -9.30 11.26
N GLU A 157 -18.47 -8.03 11.07
CA GLU A 157 -19.46 -7.58 10.09
C GLU A 157 -18.87 -6.82 8.91
N VAL A 158 -17.73 -6.13 9.09
CA VAL A 158 -17.07 -5.33 8.06
C VAL A 158 -15.63 -5.80 7.85
N LYS A 159 -15.25 -6.07 6.59
CA LYS A 159 -13.88 -6.49 6.25
C LYS A 159 -13.16 -5.38 5.48
N PRO A 160 -11.99 -4.91 5.96
CA PRO A 160 -11.18 -3.98 5.17
C PRO A 160 -10.56 -4.71 3.98
N LYS A 161 -10.71 -4.16 2.78
CA LYS A 161 -10.18 -4.71 1.53
C LYS A 161 -9.31 -3.68 0.83
N ILE A 162 -8.02 -3.98 0.72
CA ILE A 162 -7.07 -3.11 0.03
C ILE A 162 -7.15 -3.40 -1.47
N ILE A 163 -7.68 -2.45 -2.24
CA ILE A 163 -7.80 -2.53 -3.70
C ILE A 163 -6.46 -2.22 -4.37
N LEU A 164 -5.80 -1.15 -3.91
CA LEU A 164 -4.50 -0.71 -4.40
C LEU A 164 -3.65 -0.23 -3.25
N SER A 165 -2.38 -0.63 -3.25
CA SER A 165 -1.35 -0.12 -2.35
C SER A 165 -0.09 0.12 -3.17
N ASP A 166 0.25 1.40 -3.36
CA ASP A 166 1.31 1.84 -4.27
C ASP A 166 2.07 3.03 -3.69
N ILE A 167 3.20 3.40 -4.29
CA ILE A 167 4.05 4.50 -3.84
C ILE A 167 4.02 5.68 -4.80
N GLY A 168 4.35 6.86 -4.27
CA GLY A 168 4.37 8.11 -5.01
C GLY A 168 3.15 8.99 -4.74
N MET A 169 3.07 10.13 -5.44
CA MET A 169 1.95 11.06 -5.31
C MET A 169 0.62 10.44 -5.74
N VAL A 170 -0.47 10.97 -5.20
CA VAL A 170 -1.81 10.61 -5.68
C VAL A 170 -2.04 11.22 -7.05
N THR A 171 -2.47 10.40 -8.01
CA THR A 171 -2.73 10.76 -9.42
C THR A 171 -4.22 10.77 -9.74
N GLU A 172 -4.59 11.30 -10.90
CA GLU A 172 -5.97 11.24 -11.42
C GLU A 172 -6.49 9.81 -11.54
N THR A 173 -5.61 8.88 -11.91
CA THR A 173 -5.96 7.46 -12.03
C THR A 173 -6.38 6.88 -10.68
N ASP A 174 -5.69 7.27 -9.60
CA ASP A 174 -6.03 6.82 -8.25
C ASP A 174 -7.40 7.36 -7.81
N VAL A 175 -7.71 8.62 -8.14
CA VAL A 175 -9.01 9.23 -7.88
C VAL A 175 -10.12 8.53 -8.68
N SER A 176 -9.89 8.26 -9.96
CA SER A 176 -10.84 7.55 -10.81
C SER A 176 -11.11 6.13 -10.31
N LEU A 177 -10.06 5.41 -9.90
CA LEU A 177 -10.17 4.08 -9.29
C LEU A 177 -10.95 4.13 -7.97
N THR A 178 -10.71 5.16 -7.16
CA THR A 178 -11.43 5.40 -5.89
C THR A 178 -12.93 5.51 -6.14
N LYS A 179 -13.32 6.28 -7.15
CA LYS A 179 -14.73 6.42 -7.56
C LYS A 179 -15.30 5.09 -8.03
N ALA A 180 -14.61 4.42 -8.94
CA ALA A 180 -15.09 3.17 -9.55
C ALA A 180 -15.27 2.03 -8.56
N SER A 181 -14.41 1.97 -7.52
CA SER A 181 -14.44 0.92 -6.49
C SER A 181 -15.18 1.33 -5.21
N ASN A 182 -15.76 2.53 -5.16
CA ASN A 182 -16.36 3.11 -3.94
C ASN A 182 -15.41 2.96 -2.73
N ALA A 183 -14.13 3.29 -2.95
CA ALA A 183 -13.08 3.11 -1.97
C ALA A 183 -12.81 4.38 -1.17
N VAL A 184 -12.09 4.23 -0.07
CA VAL A 184 -11.49 5.32 0.69
C VAL A 184 -10.06 5.54 0.20
N LEU A 185 -9.71 6.77 -0.17
CA LEU A 185 -8.37 7.13 -0.66
C LEU A 185 -7.52 7.72 0.47
N ILE A 186 -6.45 7.03 0.81
CA ILE A 186 -5.51 7.39 1.87
C ILE A 186 -4.18 7.78 1.24
N ALA A 187 -3.72 8.99 1.54
CA ALA A 187 -2.42 9.53 1.17
C ALA A 187 -1.52 9.60 2.41
N PHE A 188 -0.54 8.72 2.50
CA PHE A 188 0.38 8.66 3.63
C PHE A 188 1.72 9.31 3.27
N ASN A 189 2.07 10.42 3.95
CA ASN A 189 3.28 11.21 3.70
C ASN A 189 3.43 11.74 2.25
N VAL A 190 2.37 11.71 1.45
CA VAL A 190 2.39 12.16 0.06
C VAL A 190 1.34 13.22 -0.21
N LYS A 191 1.61 14.06 -1.20
CA LYS A 191 0.66 15.08 -1.64
C LYS A 191 -0.01 14.62 -2.95
N PRO A 192 -1.27 14.96 -3.16
CA PRO A 192 -1.90 14.77 -4.45
C PRO A 192 -1.34 15.73 -5.50
N SER A 193 -1.31 15.29 -6.76
CA SER A 193 -1.02 16.15 -7.90
C SER A 193 -2.07 17.26 -8.04
N LYS A 194 -1.78 18.31 -8.79
CA LYS A 194 -2.75 19.40 -9.01
C LYS A 194 -4.00 18.89 -9.71
N GLU A 195 -3.80 18.05 -10.71
CA GLU A 195 -4.84 17.43 -11.53
C GLU A 195 -5.69 16.48 -10.68
N ALA A 196 -5.06 15.67 -9.82
CA ALA A 196 -5.77 14.80 -8.89
C ALA A 196 -6.65 15.56 -7.88
N LYS A 197 -6.19 16.73 -7.41
CA LYS A 197 -7.01 17.59 -6.52
C LYS A 197 -8.26 18.10 -7.24
N ILE A 198 -8.08 18.64 -8.45
CA ILE A 198 -9.19 19.17 -9.26
C ILE A 198 -10.22 18.06 -9.52
N LEU A 199 -9.76 16.87 -9.93
CA LEU A 199 -10.64 15.74 -10.20
C LEU A 199 -11.36 15.26 -8.92
N ALA A 200 -10.65 15.21 -7.79
CA ALA A 200 -11.23 14.80 -6.51
C ALA A 200 -12.34 15.77 -6.06
N GLU A 201 -12.15 17.08 -6.25
CA GLU A 201 -13.17 18.09 -5.97
C GLU A 201 -14.40 17.95 -6.91
N GLN A 202 -14.17 17.75 -8.20
CA GLN A 202 -15.24 17.54 -9.19
C GLN A 202 -16.07 16.29 -8.87
N GLU A 203 -15.41 15.22 -8.48
CA GLU A 203 -16.03 13.93 -8.20
C GLU A 203 -16.49 13.79 -6.74
N LYS A 204 -16.31 14.84 -5.92
CA LYS A 204 -16.63 14.87 -4.48
C LYS A 204 -15.95 13.75 -3.68
N ILE A 205 -14.73 13.38 -4.07
CA ILE A 205 -13.92 12.39 -3.39
C ILE A 205 -13.00 13.09 -2.40
N THR A 206 -13.00 12.62 -1.16
CA THR A 206 -12.11 13.13 -0.13
C THR A 206 -10.80 12.35 -0.14
N ILE A 207 -9.67 13.06 -0.30
CA ILE A 207 -8.33 12.49 -0.13
C ILE A 207 -7.93 12.67 1.32
N HIS A 208 -7.80 11.55 2.05
CA HIS A 208 -7.43 11.56 3.47
C HIS A 208 -5.91 11.51 3.60
N SER A 209 -5.30 12.61 4.06
CA SER A 209 -3.85 12.72 4.21
C SER A 209 -3.43 12.52 5.66
N TYR A 210 -2.47 11.62 5.88
CA TYR A 210 -1.92 11.29 7.18
C TYR A 210 -0.40 11.18 7.15
N ASN A 211 0.24 11.42 8.29
CA ASN A 211 1.68 11.25 8.48
C ASN A 211 1.98 10.24 9.60
N ILE A 212 0.98 9.79 10.32
CA ILE A 212 1.10 8.86 11.45
C ILE A 212 0.25 7.62 11.16
N ILE A 213 0.86 6.43 11.24
CA ILE A 213 0.18 5.16 10.89
C ILE A 213 -1.01 4.90 11.82
N TYR A 214 -0.90 5.23 13.10
CA TYR A 214 -2.00 5.02 14.06
C TYR A 214 -3.25 5.83 13.71
N GLU A 215 -3.08 7.06 13.19
CA GLU A 215 -4.21 7.88 12.73
C GLU A 215 -4.93 7.25 11.54
N VAL A 216 -4.18 6.61 10.63
CA VAL A 216 -4.76 5.84 9.52
C VAL A 216 -5.61 4.69 10.04
N LEU A 217 -5.09 3.94 11.02
CA LEU A 217 -5.79 2.79 11.59
C LEU A 217 -7.05 3.22 12.34
N ASP A 218 -6.98 4.28 13.12
CA ASP A 218 -8.13 4.81 13.86
C ASP A 218 -9.20 5.35 12.90
N PHE A 219 -8.78 6.02 11.82
CA PHE A 219 -9.70 6.45 10.77
C PHE A 219 -10.41 5.26 10.11
N ILE A 220 -9.69 4.19 9.77
CA ILE A 220 -10.27 2.98 9.16
C ILE A 220 -11.24 2.31 10.13
N LYS A 221 -10.88 2.15 11.41
CA LYS A 221 -11.76 1.60 12.44
C LYS A 221 -13.06 2.41 12.59
N ASN A 222 -12.93 3.74 12.61
CA ASN A 222 -14.10 4.64 12.70
C ASN A 222 -14.99 4.52 11.46
N LYS A 223 -14.39 4.38 10.25
CA LYS A 223 -15.15 4.17 9.01
C LYS A 223 -15.86 2.81 9.02
N MET A 224 -15.21 1.76 9.48
CA MET A 224 -15.82 0.44 9.63
C MET A 224 -17.00 0.49 10.62
N SER A 225 -16.83 1.13 11.78
CA SER A 225 -17.91 1.32 12.75
C SER A 225 -19.09 2.14 12.20
N GLY A 226 -18.82 3.09 11.31
CA GLY A 226 -19.86 3.88 10.63
C GLY A 226 -20.64 3.13 9.54
N LEU A 227 -20.14 1.98 9.09
CA LEU A 227 -20.83 1.09 8.14
C LEU A 227 -21.71 0.04 8.86
N LEU A 228 -21.59 -0.07 10.19
CA LEU A 228 -22.42 -1.00 10.97
C LEU A 228 -23.87 -0.54 10.95
N THR A 229 -24.78 -1.49 10.79
CA THR A 229 -26.19 -1.25 11.08
C THR A 229 -26.33 -0.94 12.58
N PRO A 230 -27.08 0.11 12.97
CA PRO A 230 -27.27 0.43 14.37
C PRO A 230 -27.87 -0.78 15.08
N ASP A 231 -27.14 -1.33 16.02
CA ASP A 231 -27.67 -2.38 16.90
C ASP A 231 -28.69 -1.71 17.81
N VAL A 232 -29.98 -1.94 17.54
CA VAL A 232 -31.05 -1.39 18.35
C VAL A 232 -31.08 -2.17 19.65
N GLN A 233 -30.34 -1.69 20.63
CA GLN A 233 -30.46 -2.25 22.00
C GLN A 233 -31.77 -1.80 22.61
N GLU A 234 -32.74 -2.68 22.61
CA GLU A 234 -33.98 -2.48 23.36
C GLU A 234 -33.65 -2.56 24.86
N LYS A 235 -33.65 -1.41 25.52
CA LYS A 235 -33.54 -1.35 26.97
C LYS A 235 -34.95 -1.30 27.53
N ILE A 236 -35.36 -2.36 28.24
CA ILE A 236 -36.62 -2.36 28.99
C ILE A 236 -36.48 -1.30 30.08
N ILE A 237 -37.14 -0.16 29.92
CA ILE A 237 -37.12 0.96 30.86
C ILE A 237 -38.24 0.86 31.93
N GLY A 238 -39.16 -0.08 31.76
CA GLY A 238 -40.24 -0.32 32.71
C GLY A 238 -41.26 -1.29 32.16
N SER A 239 -42.13 -1.74 33.01
CA SER A 239 -43.33 -2.52 32.67
C SER A 239 -44.56 -1.74 33.13
N ALA A 240 -45.60 -1.75 32.32
CA ALA A 240 -46.90 -1.18 32.67
C ALA A 240 -47.97 -2.27 32.60
N GLU A 241 -48.79 -2.35 33.61
CA GLU A 241 -49.94 -3.26 33.67
C GLU A 241 -51.19 -2.49 33.26
N ILE A 242 -51.95 -3.05 32.32
CA ILE A 242 -53.22 -2.42 31.89
C ILE A 242 -54.29 -2.81 32.89
N LEU A 243 -54.76 -1.82 33.64
CA LEU A 243 -55.81 -2.03 34.65
C LEU A 243 -57.20 -2.02 34.02
N GLU A 244 -57.48 -1.09 33.10
CA GLU A 244 -58.77 -1.00 32.42
C GLU A 244 -58.63 -0.55 30.96
N ILE A 245 -59.60 -0.93 30.12
CA ILE A 245 -59.67 -0.54 28.72
C ILE A 245 -60.88 0.35 28.50
N PHE A 246 -60.63 1.61 28.16
CA PHE A 246 -61.68 2.57 27.87
C PHE A 246 -61.95 2.68 26.35
N LYS A 247 -63.24 2.74 25.99
CA LYS A 247 -63.63 3.08 24.60
C LYS A 247 -63.87 4.58 24.49
N VAL A 248 -63.04 5.27 23.74
CA VAL A 248 -63.16 6.70 23.49
C VAL A 248 -63.71 6.90 22.07
N SER A 249 -64.82 7.64 21.95
CA SER A 249 -65.42 8.00 20.66
C SER A 249 -64.48 8.85 19.85
N LYS A 250 -63.91 8.36 18.77
CA LYS A 250 -62.96 8.93 17.82
C LYS A 250 -61.51 8.40 17.89
N VAL A 251 -61.07 7.76 18.95
CA VAL A 251 -59.71 7.26 19.10
C VAL A 251 -59.62 5.73 19.16
N GLY A 252 -60.78 5.10 19.44
CA GLY A 252 -60.84 3.64 19.55
C GLY A 252 -60.64 3.16 21.01
N LYS A 253 -60.00 2.01 21.22
CA LYS A 253 -59.74 1.46 22.55
C LYS A 253 -58.42 2.04 23.07
N VAL A 254 -58.43 2.62 24.26
CA VAL A 254 -57.28 3.17 24.97
C VAL A 254 -57.07 2.42 26.26
N ALA A 255 -55.84 2.04 26.56
CA ALA A 255 -55.45 1.43 27.79
C ALA A 255 -55.13 2.48 28.86
N GLY A 256 -55.60 2.28 30.07
CA GLY A 256 -55.30 3.10 31.24
C GLY A 256 -54.79 2.24 32.41
#